data_3113a3a70bec4d472cdbb61a7fbc39e5
#
_entry.id   3113a3a70bec4d472cdbb61a7fbc39e5
#
_cell.length_a   1.000
_cell.length_b   1.000
_cell.length_c   1.000
_cell.angle_alpha   90.00
_cell.angle_beta   90.00
_cell.angle_gamma   90.00
#
_symmetry.space_group_name_H-M   'P 1'
#
loop_
_entity.id
_entity.type
_entity.pdbx_description
1 polymer ?
#
loop_
_entity_poly.entity_id
_entity_poly.type
_entity_poly.pdbx_seq_one_letter_code
_entity_poly.pdbx_strand_id
1 'polypeptide(L)'
;MIIASNFKTNHTRNSTYAYLATLQEFITKKDSKQDIYIFPPSTALDGFTLSSQIHVGVQNAYPVEKGSFTGEIGLEQINEFGLNTILIGHSERRHILGESQALCAKKFDYFKEQDFEIVYCIGEPLEVREKGIDEVMAYNLKQLEGIDLSYDKLIVAYEPVWAIGTGVSASVQQIEETLGKLHQKVKAPLLYGGSVNVSSVKEILEIEHCEGVLVGTASWDVDSFCQMIEIADSI
;
A
#
# COMPACT_ATOMS: atom_id res chain seq x y z
N MET A 1 -1.76 -12.77 -6.48
CA MET A 1 -1.18 -11.97 -5.37
C MET A 1 -1.30 -10.49 -5.68
N ILE A 2 -1.17 -9.64 -4.67
CA ILE A 2 -1.22 -8.18 -4.81
C ILE A 2 0.21 -7.63 -4.87
N ILE A 3 0.57 -6.92 -5.94
CA ILE A 3 1.88 -6.27 -6.09
C ILE A 3 1.67 -4.77 -6.21
N ALA A 4 1.90 -4.05 -5.12
CA ALA A 4 1.61 -2.63 -5.02
C ALA A 4 2.89 -1.78 -5.04
N SER A 5 2.82 -0.62 -5.71
CA SER A 5 3.89 0.37 -5.81
C SER A 5 3.43 1.71 -5.26
N ASN A 6 4.12 2.21 -4.25
CA ASN A 6 3.95 3.57 -3.73
C ASN A 6 5.08 4.47 -4.27
N PHE A 7 4.72 5.37 -5.16
CA PHE A 7 5.69 6.31 -5.76
C PHE A 7 6.16 7.39 -4.78
N LYS A 8 5.44 7.57 -3.67
CA LYS A 8 5.72 8.65 -2.71
C LYS A 8 5.77 10.01 -3.44
N THR A 9 6.78 10.84 -3.19
CA THR A 9 7.00 12.12 -3.88
C THR A 9 7.91 11.98 -5.10
N ASN A 10 7.90 10.84 -5.76
CA ASN A 10 8.64 10.59 -6.99
C ASN A 10 7.71 10.52 -8.19
N HIS A 11 8.28 10.63 -9.35
CA HIS A 11 7.59 10.74 -10.63
C HIS A 11 6.83 12.05 -10.84
N THR A 12 6.88 12.49 -12.06
CA THR A 12 6.05 13.56 -12.62
C THR A 12 4.88 12.93 -13.37
N ARG A 13 3.92 13.75 -13.83
CA ARG A 13 2.85 13.29 -14.71
C ARG A 13 3.40 12.54 -15.93
N ASN A 14 4.39 13.10 -16.62
CA ASN A 14 4.97 12.50 -17.83
C ASN A 14 5.68 11.17 -17.53
N SER A 15 6.47 11.09 -16.45
CA SER A 15 7.15 9.83 -16.11
C SER A 15 6.19 8.76 -15.58
N THR A 16 5.09 9.16 -14.96
CA THR A 16 4.00 8.24 -14.57
C THR A 16 3.31 7.64 -15.80
N TYR A 17 3.02 8.45 -16.83
CA TYR A 17 2.49 7.93 -18.09
C TYR A 17 3.44 6.94 -18.75
N ALA A 18 4.73 7.26 -18.84
CA ALA A 18 5.73 6.36 -19.42
C ALA A 18 5.83 5.05 -18.63
N TYR A 19 5.83 5.14 -17.31
CA TYR A 19 5.84 3.98 -16.40
C TYR A 19 4.63 3.07 -16.64
N LEU A 20 3.43 3.64 -16.61
CA LEU A 20 2.18 2.87 -16.79
C LEU A 20 2.07 2.27 -18.19
N ALA A 21 2.56 2.95 -19.23
CA ALA A 21 2.57 2.41 -20.58
C ALA A 21 3.49 1.16 -20.68
N THR A 22 4.70 1.24 -20.12
CA THR A 22 5.64 0.11 -20.07
C THR A 22 5.08 -1.06 -19.24
N LEU A 23 4.51 -0.76 -18.09
CA LEU A 23 3.89 -1.75 -17.21
C LEU A 23 2.71 -2.45 -17.90
N GLN A 24 1.83 -1.69 -18.58
CA GLN A 24 0.69 -2.23 -19.33
C GLN A 24 1.15 -3.18 -20.45
N GLU A 25 2.19 -2.78 -21.20
CA GLU A 25 2.77 -3.63 -22.25
C GLU A 25 3.32 -4.93 -21.66
N PHE A 26 4.06 -4.84 -20.55
CA PHE A 26 4.62 -5.99 -19.86
C PHE A 26 3.53 -6.95 -19.37
N ILE A 27 2.51 -6.47 -18.65
CA ILE A 27 1.40 -7.28 -18.13
C ILE A 27 0.67 -8.01 -19.28
N THR A 28 0.38 -7.29 -20.36
CA THR A 28 -0.29 -7.86 -21.53
C THR A 28 0.55 -8.94 -22.18
N LYS A 29 1.85 -8.70 -22.38
CA LYS A 29 2.77 -9.63 -23.02
C LYS A 29 3.02 -10.90 -22.20
N LYS A 30 3.10 -10.77 -20.86
CA LYS A 30 3.37 -11.89 -19.95
C LYS A 30 2.11 -12.65 -19.56
N ASP A 31 0.91 -12.12 -19.82
CA ASP A 31 -0.37 -12.65 -19.36
C ASP A 31 -0.37 -12.86 -17.83
N SER A 32 0.26 -11.89 -17.11
CA SER A 32 0.33 -11.92 -15.64
C SER A 32 -1.07 -11.99 -15.04
N LYS A 33 -1.20 -12.68 -13.92
CA LYS A 33 -2.47 -12.83 -13.18
C LYS A 33 -2.45 -12.09 -11.84
N GLN A 34 -1.41 -11.29 -11.61
CA GLN A 34 -1.29 -10.51 -10.38
C GLN A 34 -2.20 -9.28 -10.41
N ASP A 35 -2.70 -8.86 -9.24
CA ASP A 35 -3.39 -7.60 -9.06
C ASP A 35 -2.34 -6.51 -8.76
N ILE A 36 -2.26 -5.52 -9.61
CA ILE A 36 -1.21 -4.49 -9.57
C ILE A 36 -1.80 -3.16 -9.10
N TYR A 37 -1.22 -2.60 -8.06
CA TYR A 37 -1.65 -1.30 -7.51
C TYR A 37 -0.56 -0.26 -7.66
N ILE A 38 -0.91 0.89 -8.22
CA ILE A 38 0.03 2.00 -8.41
C ILE A 38 -0.51 3.25 -7.72
N PHE A 39 0.29 3.79 -6.80
CA PHE A 39 -0.05 5.01 -6.07
C PHE A 39 0.90 6.16 -6.46
N PRO A 40 0.61 6.90 -7.53
CA PRO A 40 1.41 8.05 -7.95
C PRO A 40 1.13 9.27 -7.06
N PRO A 41 2.02 10.29 -7.06
CA PRO A 41 1.73 11.56 -6.39
C PRO A 41 0.50 12.23 -6.99
N SER A 42 -0.21 13.03 -6.19
CA SER A 42 -1.46 13.69 -6.60
C SER A 42 -1.32 14.55 -7.87
N THR A 43 -0.14 15.14 -8.09
CA THR A 43 0.19 15.93 -9.28
C THR A 43 0.38 15.09 -10.54
N ALA A 44 0.38 13.78 -10.42
CA ALA A 44 0.53 12.83 -11.52
C ALA A 44 -0.71 11.96 -11.75
N LEU A 45 -1.81 12.24 -11.04
CA LEU A 45 -3.10 11.59 -11.26
C LEU A 45 -3.70 12.04 -12.60
N ASP A 46 -4.35 11.09 -13.27
CA ASP A 46 -5.09 11.33 -14.53
C ASP A 46 -6.12 10.22 -14.75
N GLY A 47 -7.01 10.38 -15.72
CA GLY A 47 -7.88 9.32 -16.21
C GLY A 47 -7.11 8.34 -17.10
N PHE A 48 -6.51 7.31 -16.48
CA PHE A 48 -5.75 6.29 -17.19
C PHE A 48 -6.67 5.22 -17.78
N THR A 49 -6.35 4.77 -19.00
CA THR A 49 -7.02 3.61 -19.61
C THR A 49 -6.06 2.42 -19.57
N LEU A 50 -6.27 1.53 -18.61
CA LEU A 50 -5.39 0.40 -18.31
C LEU A 50 -6.18 -0.93 -18.30
N SER A 51 -5.46 -2.06 -18.27
CA SER A 51 -6.10 -3.37 -18.05
C SER A 51 -6.75 -3.43 -16.67
N SER A 52 -7.75 -4.29 -16.52
CA SER A 52 -8.47 -4.47 -15.25
C SER A 52 -7.60 -4.95 -14.10
N GLN A 53 -6.39 -5.39 -14.36
CA GLN A 53 -5.41 -5.85 -13.36
C GLN A 53 -4.56 -4.71 -12.80
N ILE A 54 -4.57 -3.52 -13.43
CA ILE A 54 -3.78 -2.37 -12.99
C ILE A 54 -4.73 -1.35 -12.37
N HIS A 55 -4.67 -1.22 -11.06
CA HIS A 55 -5.44 -0.29 -10.25
C HIS A 55 -4.57 0.92 -9.93
N VAL A 56 -4.99 2.11 -10.37
CA VAL A 56 -4.35 3.35 -9.95
C VAL A 56 -5.14 3.93 -8.79
N GLY A 57 -4.45 4.28 -7.71
CA GLY A 57 -5.05 4.82 -6.51
C GLY A 57 -4.40 6.11 -6.05
N VAL A 58 -5.06 6.80 -5.12
CA VAL A 58 -4.51 7.99 -4.48
C VAL A 58 -3.71 7.64 -3.24
N GLN A 59 -2.56 8.30 -3.04
CA GLN A 59 -1.70 8.10 -1.86
C GLN A 59 -2.35 8.62 -0.57
N ASN A 60 -3.30 9.52 -0.70
CA ASN A 60 -4.02 10.15 0.40
C ASN A 60 -5.15 11.03 -0.16
N ALA A 61 -6.21 11.19 0.62
CA ALA A 61 -7.22 12.21 0.39
C ALA A 61 -7.85 12.65 1.71
N TYR A 62 -8.43 13.84 1.73
CA TYR A 62 -9.18 14.33 2.87
C TYR A 62 -10.64 13.81 2.80
N PRO A 63 -11.25 13.39 3.91
CA PRO A 63 -12.56 12.77 3.92
C PRO A 63 -13.69 13.80 3.78
N VAL A 64 -13.80 14.38 2.61
CA VAL A 64 -14.85 15.32 2.19
C VAL A 64 -15.11 15.17 0.70
N GLU A 65 -16.29 15.53 0.27
CA GLU A 65 -16.58 15.65 -1.17
C GLU A 65 -15.78 16.82 -1.78
N LYS A 66 -15.93 18.01 -1.22
CA LYS A 66 -15.22 19.26 -1.53
C LYS A 66 -15.32 20.24 -0.37
N GLY A 67 -14.54 21.30 -0.34
CA GLY A 67 -14.68 22.33 0.70
C GLY A 67 -13.41 23.15 0.96
N SER A 68 -13.41 23.84 2.12
CA SER A 68 -12.36 24.78 2.50
C SER A 68 -11.19 24.05 3.21
N PHE A 69 -10.45 23.26 2.48
CA PHE A 69 -9.31 22.47 2.95
C PHE A 69 -8.12 22.69 2.03
N THR A 70 -7.53 23.88 2.09
CA THR A 70 -6.44 24.30 1.21
C THR A 70 -5.29 23.30 1.20
N GLY A 71 -4.93 22.78 0.04
CA GLY A 71 -3.84 21.81 -0.16
C GLY A 71 -4.28 20.34 -0.12
N GLU A 72 -5.51 20.04 0.32
CA GLU A 72 -6.06 18.69 0.33
C GLU A 72 -6.79 18.35 -1.00
N ILE A 73 -6.94 17.06 -1.25
CA ILE A 73 -7.75 16.51 -2.34
C ILE A 73 -9.00 15.90 -1.71
N GLY A 74 -10.17 16.20 -2.25
CA GLY A 74 -11.44 15.60 -1.88
C GLY A 74 -11.96 14.60 -2.91
N LEU A 75 -13.10 14.01 -2.62
CA LEU A 75 -13.71 12.98 -3.46
C LEU A 75 -14.04 13.48 -4.87
N GLU A 76 -14.55 14.72 -5.01
CA GLU A 76 -14.90 15.29 -6.30
C GLU A 76 -13.72 15.31 -7.27
N GLN A 77 -12.51 15.66 -6.79
CA GLN A 77 -11.30 15.66 -7.60
C GLN A 77 -10.82 14.24 -7.96
N ILE A 78 -11.03 13.26 -7.07
CA ILE A 78 -10.67 11.86 -7.34
C ILE A 78 -11.62 11.26 -8.39
N ASN A 79 -12.91 11.55 -8.27
CA ASN A 79 -13.94 11.08 -9.21
C ASN A 79 -13.74 11.61 -10.62
N GLU A 80 -13.14 12.81 -10.79
CA GLU A 80 -12.78 13.37 -12.11
C GLU A 80 -11.86 12.41 -12.90
N PHE A 81 -11.02 11.66 -12.21
CA PHE A 81 -10.11 10.68 -12.82
C PHE A 81 -10.68 9.26 -12.88
N GLY A 82 -11.89 9.01 -12.33
CA GLY A 82 -12.49 7.69 -12.27
C GLY A 82 -11.76 6.72 -11.34
N LEU A 83 -11.05 7.22 -10.33
CA LEU A 83 -10.29 6.41 -9.39
C LEU A 83 -11.16 6.04 -8.18
N ASN A 84 -11.00 4.80 -7.71
CA ASN A 84 -11.74 4.24 -6.57
C ASN A 84 -10.85 3.45 -5.60
N THR A 85 -9.54 3.72 -5.60
CA THR A 85 -8.56 3.05 -4.74
C THR A 85 -7.80 4.10 -3.94
N ILE A 86 -7.57 3.85 -2.64
CA ILE A 86 -6.88 4.79 -1.76
C ILE A 86 -5.93 4.09 -0.79
N LEU A 87 -4.77 4.72 -0.54
CA LEU A 87 -3.84 4.37 0.53
C LEU A 87 -4.15 5.23 1.77
N ILE A 88 -4.33 4.61 2.93
CA ILE A 88 -4.64 5.30 4.19
C ILE A 88 -3.64 4.90 5.26
N GLY A 89 -3.15 5.87 6.03
CA GLY A 89 -2.37 5.64 7.23
C GLY A 89 -0.92 5.18 6.99
N HIS A 90 -0.37 5.43 5.80
CA HIS A 90 1.04 5.15 5.50
C HIS A 90 1.97 5.73 6.58
N SER A 91 3.03 4.99 6.93
CA SER A 91 3.96 5.32 8.01
C SER A 91 4.50 6.74 7.97
N GLU A 92 4.86 7.26 6.78
CA GLU A 92 5.33 8.64 6.63
C GLU A 92 4.26 9.66 7.02
N ARG A 93 2.98 9.38 6.72
CA ARG A 93 1.88 10.27 7.12
C ARG A 93 1.66 10.27 8.63
N ARG A 94 1.74 9.09 9.26
CA ARG A 94 1.57 8.96 10.71
C ARG A 94 2.74 9.59 11.47
N HIS A 95 3.97 9.22 11.14
CA HIS A 95 5.15 9.52 11.95
C HIS A 95 5.87 10.82 11.55
N ILE A 96 5.77 11.26 10.29
CA ILE A 96 6.41 12.49 9.81
C ILE A 96 5.41 13.64 9.75
N LEU A 97 4.21 13.37 9.20
CA LEU A 97 3.19 14.41 8.98
C LEU A 97 2.16 14.50 10.10
N GLY A 98 2.27 13.65 11.14
CA GLY A 98 1.45 13.72 12.35
C GLY A 98 -0.01 13.30 12.16
N GLU A 99 -0.31 12.45 11.17
CA GLU A 99 -1.66 11.95 10.92
C GLU A 99 -2.10 11.03 12.05
N SER A 100 -3.16 11.42 12.78
CA SER A 100 -3.65 10.67 13.93
C SER A 100 -4.47 9.45 13.52
N GLN A 101 -4.57 8.44 14.44
CA GLN A 101 -5.45 7.29 14.23
C GLN A 101 -6.92 7.70 14.03
N ALA A 102 -7.38 8.70 14.77
CA ALA A 102 -8.74 9.20 14.61
C ALA A 102 -9.01 9.77 13.20
N LEU A 103 -8.01 10.44 12.59
CA LEU A 103 -8.13 10.92 11.21
C LEU A 103 -8.05 9.77 10.20
N CYS A 104 -7.20 8.77 10.43
CA CYS A 104 -7.16 7.57 9.58
C CYS A 104 -8.48 6.80 9.61
N ALA A 105 -9.08 6.60 10.79
CA ALA A 105 -10.39 5.98 10.93
C ALA A 105 -11.50 6.78 10.23
N LYS A 106 -11.50 8.11 10.39
CA LYS A 106 -12.45 8.98 9.68
C LYS A 106 -12.29 8.89 8.16
N LYS A 107 -11.06 8.81 7.63
CA LYS A 107 -10.82 8.58 6.20
C LYS A 107 -11.35 7.23 5.77
N PHE A 108 -11.04 6.18 6.54
CA PHE A 108 -11.51 4.83 6.25
C PHE A 108 -13.04 4.78 6.14
N ASP A 109 -13.78 5.28 7.14
CA ASP A 109 -15.24 5.28 7.14
C ASP A 109 -15.80 6.04 5.94
N TYR A 110 -15.23 7.24 5.66
CA TYR A 110 -15.69 8.05 4.54
C TYR A 110 -15.49 7.35 3.19
N PHE A 111 -14.28 6.83 2.90
CA PHE A 111 -14.01 6.20 1.61
C PHE A 111 -14.64 4.81 1.48
N LYS A 112 -14.85 4.09 2.59
CA LYS A 112 -15.68 2.88 2.62
C LYS A 112 -17.12 3.16 2.19
N GLU A 113 -17.74 4.25 2.68
CA GLU A 113 -19.09 4.68 2.27
C GLU A 113 -19.17 5.05 0.78
N GLN A 114 -18.06 5.40 0.18
CA GLN A 114 -17.93 5.68 -1.26
C GLN A 114 -17.50 4.47 -2.10
N ASP A 115 -17.53 3.28 -1.51
CA ASP A 115 -17.21 1.99 -2.16
C ASP A 115 -15.76 1.87 -2.69
N PHE A 116 -14.82 2.60 -2.06
CA PHE A 116 -13.40 2.54 -2.41
C PHE A 116 -12.74 1.26 -1.95
N GLU A 117 -11.80 0.78 -2.74
CA GLU A 117 -10.82 -0.20 -2.30
C GLU A 117 -9.73 0.50 -1.46
N ILE A 118 -9.50 0.00 -0.26
CA ILE A 118 -8.67 0.68 0.73
C ILE A 118 -7.46 -0.18 1.10
N VAL A 119 -6.26 0.31 0.76
CA VAL A 119 -5.00 -0.23 1.29
C VAL A 119 -4.67 0.52 2.58
N TYR A 120 -4.90 -0.13 3.71
CA TYR A 120 -4.73 0.44 5.03
C TYR A 120 -3.40 0.05 5.66
N CYS A 121 -2.53 1.03 5.95
CA CYS A 121 -1.19 0.81 6.45
C CYS A 121 -1.14 0.83 7.98
N ILE A 122 -0.47 -0.16 8.55
CA ILE A 122 -0.14 -0.28 9.96
C ILE A 122 1.34 -0.66 10.12
N GLY A 123 1.94 -0.35 11.25
CA GLY A 123 3.33 -0.73 11.50
C GLY A 123 3.90 -0.04 12.73
N GLU A 124 4.80 -0.74 13.42
CA GLU A 124 5.43 -0.29 14.64
C GLU A 124 6.81 0.34 14.40
N PRO A 125 7.24 1.29 15.24
CA PRO A 125 8.61 1.80 15.27
C PRO A 125 9.55 0.84 16.02
N LEU A 126 10.86 1.06 15.88
CA LEU A 126 11.90 0.17 16.42
C LEU A 126 11.79 -0.03 17.93
N GLU A 127 11.52 1.04 18.68
CA GLU A 127 11.38 1.00 20.14
C GLU A 127 10.21 0.14 20.63
N VAL A 128 9.23 -0.15 19.77
CA VAL A 128 8.14 -1.10 20.04
C VAL A 128 8.58 -2.51 19.67
N ARG A 129 9.26 -2.68 18.53
CA ARG A 129 9.79 -3.97 18.08
C ARG A 129 10.74 -4.59 19.11
N GLU A 130 11.60 -3.78 19.71
CA GLU A 130 12.57 -4.22 20.73
C GLU A 130 11.94 -4.74 22.02
N LYS A 131 10.66 -4.41 22.28
CA LYS A 131 9.90 -4.91 23.45
C LYS A 131 9.28 -6.28 23.23
N GLY A 132 9.35 -6.80 22.02
CA GLY A 132 8.86 -8.13 21.66
C GLY A 132 7.51 -8.12 20.94
N ILE A 133 7.12 -9.29 20.47
CA ILE A 133 5.99 -9.45 19.54
C ILE A 133 4.64 -9.06 20.15
N ASP A 134 4.44 -9.21 21.44
CA ASP A 134 3.15 -8.85 22.07
C ASP A 134 2.93 -7.33 22.06
N GLU A 135 3.99 -6.54 22.28
CA GLU A 135 3.94 -5.08 22.16
C GLU A 135 3.76 -4.64 20.70
N VAL A 136 4.41 -5.32 19.75
CA VAL A 136 4.20 -5.13 18.32
C VAL A 136 2.73 -5.33 17.95
N MET A 137 2.13 -6.41 18.40
CA MET A 137 0.72 -6.70 18.13
C MET A 137 -0.21 -5.69 18.80
N ALA A 138 0.05 -5.31 20.06
CA ALA A 138 -0.75 -4.29 20.74
C ALA A 138 -0.70 -2.95 20.01
N TYR A 139 0.49 -2.56 19.53
CA TYR A 139 0.67 -1.32 18.77
C TYR A 139 -0.05 -1.35 17.41
N ASN A 140 0.10 -2.43 16.65
CA ASN A 140 -0.53 -2.58 15.35
C ASN A 140 -2.06 -2.66 15.45
N LEU A 141 -2.59 -3.40 16.43
CA LEU A 141 -4.04 -3.49 16.66
C LEU A 141 -4.64 -2.15 17.09
N LYS A 142 -3.89 -1.32 17.81
CA LYS A 142 -4.32 0.05 18.12
C LYS A 142 -4.46 0.92 16.87
N GLN A 143 -3.66 0.69 15.84
CA GLN A 143 -3.80 1.36 14.55
C GLN A 143 -5.00 0.86 13.72
N LEU A 144 -5.61 -0.25 14.12
CA LEU A 144 -6.85 -0.78 13.54
C LEU A 144 -8.11 -0.39 14.34
N GLU A 145 -7.97 0.37 15.43
CA GLU A 145 -9.12 0.88 16.18
C GLU A 145 -9.98 1.80 15.30
N GLY A 146 -11.29 1.50 15.23
CA GLY A 146 -12.25 2.22 14.39
C GLY A 146 -12.27 1.78 12.92
N ILE A 147 -11.56 0.71 12.56
CA ILE A 147 -11.56 0.16 11.20
C ILE A 147 -12.49 -1.05 11.15
N ASP A 148 -13.42 -1.06 10.18
CA ASP A 148 -14.26 -2.22 9.91
C ASP A 148 -13.46 -3.29 9.18
N LEU A 149 -12.97 -4.27 9.95
CA LEU A 149 -12.17 -5.38 9.43
C LEU A 149 -12.99 -6.39 8.61
N SER A 150 -14.31 -6.23 8.53
CA SER A 150 -15.19 -7.05 7.70
C SER A 150 -15.47 -6.47 6.31
N TYR A 151 -14.94 -5.26 6.03
CA TYR A 151 -15.10 -4.62 4.73
C TYR A 151 -14.39 -5.43 3.65
N ASP A 152 -15.13 -5.83 2.62
CA ASP A 152 -14.68 -6.74 1.57
C ASP A 152 -13.61 -6.16 0.62
N LYS A 153 -13.50 -4.82 0.56
CA LYS A 153 -12.49 -4.10 -0.22
C LYS A 153 -11.35 -3.54 0.63
N LEU A 154 -11.15 -4.10 1.84
CA LEU A 154 -10.01 -3.77 2.69
C LEU A 154 -8.83 -4.66 2.36
N ILE A 155 -7.66 -4.05 2.21
CA ILE A 155 -6.33 -4.66 2.16
C ILE A 155 -5.52 -4.06 3.30
N VAL A 156 -4.80 -4.84 4.09
CA VAL A 156 -3.95 -4.33 5.18
C VAL A 156 -2.48 -4.49 4.82
N ALA A 157 -1.74 -3.39 4.82
CA ALA A 157 -0.30 -3.38 4.59
C ALA A 157 0.46 -3.23 5.93
N TYR A 158 1.23 -4.24 6.29
CA TYR A 158 2.11 -4.19 7.44
C TYR A 158 3.46 -3.58 7.07
N GLU A 159 3.74 -2.41 7.63
CA GLU A 159 4.92 -1.59 7.36
C GLU A 159 5.78 -1.46 8.63
N PRO A 160 6.73 -2.37 8.94
CA PRO A 160 7.65 -2.16 10.06
C PRO A 160 8.44 -0.86 9.81
N VAL A 161 8.08 0.23 10.53
CA VAL A 161 8.57 1.60 10.25
C VAL A 161 10.09 1.68 10.26
N TRP A 162 10.72 0.91 11.15
CA TRP A 162 12.18 0.79 11.29
C TRP A 162 12.87 0.11 10.10
N ALA A 163 12.13 -0.60 9.26
CA ALA A 163 12.62 -1.27 8.05
C ALA A 163 12.25 -0.53 6.76
N ILE A 164 11.76 0.72 6.83
CA ILE A 164 11.39 1.50 5.65
C ILE A 164 12.46 2.54 5.36
N GLY A 165 13.18 2.39 4.23
CA GLY A 165 14.16 3.39 3.77
C GLY A 165 15.40 3.57 4.67
N THR A 166 15.59 2.72 5.66
CA THR A 166 16.70 2.78 6.61
C THR A 166 17.91 1.94 6.19
N GLY A 167 17.75 1.10 5.17
CA GLY A 167 18.74 0.07 4.80
C GLY A 167 18.72 -1.16 5.72
N VAL A 168 17.87 -1.17 6.75
CA VAL A 168 17.62 -2.33 7.60
C VAL A 168 16.40 -3.08 7.05
N SER A 169 16.47 -4.40 6.95
CA SER A 169 15.34 -5.24 6.55
C SER A 169 14.90 -6.09 7.73
N ALA A 170 13.59 -6.29 7.88
CA ALA A 170 13.07 -7.30 8.79
C ALA A 170 13.49 -8.69 8.28
N SER A 171 13.82 -9.61 9.18
CA SER A 171 14.06 -11.00 8.81
C SER A 171 12.75 -11.68 8.41
N VAL A 172 12.85 -12.74 7.58
CA VAL A 172 11.69 -13.56 7.20
C VAL A 172 10.93 -14.05 8.43
N GLN A 173 11.62 -14.50 9.46
CA GLN A 173 11.00 -14.94 10.72
C GLN A 173 10.21 -13.84 11.41
N GLN A 174 10.72 -12.60 11.42
CA GLN A 174 10.00 -11.46 12.01
C GLN A 174 8.73 -11.10 11.21
N ILE A 175 8.82 -11.19 9.88
CA ILE A 175 7.68 -10.93 8.99
C ILE A 175 6.62 -12.02 9.20
N GLU A 176 7.01 -13.30 9.13
CA GLU A 176 6.16 -14.48 9.31
C GLU A 176 5.44 -14.45 10.67
N GLU A 177 6.17 -14.20 11.75
CA GLU A 177 5.59 -14.12 13.09
C GLU A 177 4.53 -13.01 13.19
N THR A 178 4.81 -11.83 12.60
CA THR A 178 3.87 -10.70 12.68
C THR A 178 2.66 -10.92 11.78
N LEU A 179 2.84 -11.34 10.52
CA LEU A 179 1.74 -11.63 9.61
C LEU A 179 0.86 -12.78 10.11
N GLY A 180 1.46 -13.85 10.65
CA GLY A 180 0.72 -14.97 11.24
C GLY A 180 -0.16 -14.56 12.43
N LYS A 181 0.33 -13.66 13.30
CA LYS A 181 -0.48 -13.11 14.40
C LYS A 181 -1.55 -12.12 13.91
N LEU A 182 -1.24 -11.30 12.92
CA LEU A 182 -2.21 -10.38 12.30
C LEU A 182 -3.33 -11.15 11.62
N HIS A 183 -3.03 -12.22 10.88
CA HIS A 183 -4.03 -13.05 10.19
C HIS A 183 -5.08 -13.67 11.13
N GLN A 184 -4.73 -13.93 12.40
CA GLN A 184 -5.69 -14.37 13.40
C GLN A 184 -6.76 -13.32 13.75
N LYS A 185 -6.50 -12.04 13.48
CA LYS A 185 -7.35 -10.89 13.82
C LYS A 185 -7.95 -10.22 12.61
N VAL A 186 -7.25 -10.25 11.48
CA VAL A 186 -7.60 -9.57 10.22
C VAL A 186 -7.87 -10.63 9.17
N LYS A 187 -9.02 -10.56 8.51
CA LYS A 187 -9.39 -11.48 7.41
C LYS A 187 -9.13 -10.90 6.02
N ALA A 188 -8.90 -9.60 5.97
CA ALA A 188 -8.47 -8.92 4.74
C ALA A 188 -7.09 -9.42 4.30
N PRO A 189 -6.78 -9.36 2.99
CA PRO A 189 -5.45 -9.68 2.48
C PRO A 189 -4.36 -8.88 3.20
N LEU A 190 -3.25 -9.55 3.56
CA LEU A 190 -2.11 -8.95 4.25
C LEU A 190 -0.96 -8.76 3.27
N LEU A 191 -0.49 -7.52 3.14
CA LEU A 191 0.72 -7.18 2.39
C LEU A 191 1.88 -6.89 3.33
N TYR A 192 3.09 -7.22 2.89
CA TYR A 192 4.30 -6.73 3.52
C TYR A 192 4.77 -5.44 2.85
N GLY A 193 4.94 -4.36 3.62
CA GLY A 193 5.29 -3.01 3.15
C GLY A 193 6.64 -2.48 3.67
N GLY A 194 7.51 -3.32 4.19
CA GLY A 194 8.88 -2.93 4.55
C GLY A 194 9.81 -2.86 3.34
N SER A 195 11.11 -3.05 3.56
CA SER A 195 12.10 -3.08 2.48
C SER A 195 11.91 -4.31 1.59
N VAL A 196 11.41 -4.09 0.37
CA VAL A 196 11.25 -5.11 -0.67
C VAL A 196 12.01 -4.68 -1.91
N ASN A 197 12.69 -5.63 -2.55
CA ASN A 197 13.38 -5.44 -3.84
C ASN A 197 13.39 -6.75 -4.65
N VAL A 198 13.93 -6.73 -5.86
CA VAL A 198 13.98 -7.89 -6.77
C VAL A 198 14.61 -9.13 -6.12
N SER A 199 15.64 -8.95 -5.27
CA SER A 199 16.34 -10.08 -4.65
C SER A 199 15.61 -10.69 -3.44
N SER A 200 14.73 -9.93 -2.77
CA SER A 200 14.02 -10.37 -1.56
C SER A 200 12.55 -10.70 -1.79
N VAL A 201 11.94 -10.23 -2.88
CA VAL A 201 10.50 -10.35 -3.11
C VAL A 201 10.02 -11.81 -3.12
N LYS A 202 10.79 -12.73 -3.68
CA LYS A 202 10.41 -14.15 -3.74
C LYS A 202 10.25 -14.74 -2.33
N GLU A 203 11.29 -14.60 -1.52
CA GLU A 203 11.31 -15.13 -0.15
C GLU A 203 10.20 -14.52 0.72
N ILE A 204 9.86 -13.24 0.49
CA ILE A 204 8.78 -12.54 1.20
C ILE A 204 7.40 -13.07 0.76
N LEU A 205 7.18 -13.26 -0.54
CA LEU A 205 5.91 -13.76 -1.08
C LEU A 205 5.65 -15.23 -0.75
N GLU A 206 6.69 -16.02 -0.46
CA GLU A 206 6.58 -17.40 -0.01
C GLU A 206 6.23 -17.53 1.50
N ILE A 207 6.21 -16.42 2.26
CA ILE A 207 5.82 -16.41 3.68
C ILE A 207 4.32 -16.71 3.79
N GLU A 208 3.95 -17.62 4.71
CA GLU A 208 2.56 -17.94 4.99
C GLU A 208 1.77 -16.70 5.43
N HIS A 209 0.57 -16.52 4.88
CA HIS A 209 -0.29 -15.33 5.07
C HIS A 209 0.25 -14.00 4.48
N CYS A 210 1.30 -14.03 3.66
CA CYS A 210 1.72 -12.90 2.87
C CYS A 210 1.03 -12.97 1.49
N GLU A 211 -0.02 -12.17 1.28
CA GLU A 211 -0.79 -12.19 0.03
C GLU A 211 -0.29 -11.15 -0.98
N GLY A 212 0.82 -10.49 -0.66
CA GLY A 212 1.45 -9.54 -1.57
C GLY A 212 2.41 -8.57 -0.89
N VAL A 213 2.83 -7.55 -1.63
CA VAL A 213 3.79 -6.54 -1.17
C VAL A 213 3.34 -5.12 -1.52
N LEU A 214 3.69 -4.15 -0.66
CA LEU A 214 3.60 -2.72 -0.93
C LEU A 214 5.02 -2.16 -1.02
N VAL A 215 5.50 -1.92 -2.23
CA VAL A 215 6.90 -1.57 -2.52
C VAL A 215 7.05 -0.05 -2.66
N GLY A 216 8.04 0.52 -1.98
CA GLY A 216 8.43 1.93 -2.13
C GLY A 216 9.53 2.10 -3.19
N THR A 217 10.69 2.61 -2.78
CA THR A 217 11.81 3.03 -3.65
C THR A 217 12.18 2.02 -4.75
N ALA A 218 12.19 0.74 -4.45
CA ALA A 218 12.59 -0.28 -5.42
C ALA A 218 11.58 -0.48 -6.58
N SER A 219 10.36 0.06 -6.46
CA SER A 219 9.35 0.04 -7.52
C SER A 219 9.34 1.30 -8.40
N TRP A 220 10.18 2.30 -8.13
CA TRP A 220 10.21 3.53 -8.93
C TRP A 220 10.82 3.32 -10.32
N ASP A 221 11.67 2.32 -10.46
CA ASP A 221 12.15 1.81 -11.74
C ASP A 221 11.18 0.74 -12.25
N VAL A 222 10.59 0.97 -13.43
CA VAL A 222 9.56 0.09 -13.99
C VAL A 222 10.09 -1.30 -14.31
N ASP A 223 11.35 -1.41 -14.74
CA ASP A 223 11.93 -2.70 -15.09
C ASP A 223 12.15 -3.55 -13.84
N SER A 224 12.60 -2.93 -12.74
CA SER A 224 12.70 -3.59 -11.44
C SER A 224 11.33 -4.04 -10.92
N PHE A 225 10.29 -3.22 -11.10
CA PHE A 225 8.93 -3.56 -10.68
C PHE A 225 8.35 -4.70 -11.54
N CYS A 226 8.56 -4.67 -12.85
CA CYS A 226 8.18 -5.77 -13.75
C CYS A 226 8.88 -7.09 -13.39
N GLN A 227 10.15 -7.06 -12.99
CA GLN A 227 10.85 -8.24 -12.50
C GLN A 227 10.23 -8.82 -11.22
N MET A 228 9.79 -7.96 -10.28
CA MET A 228 9.09 -8.44 -9.08
C MET A 228 7.75 -9.10 -9.41
N ILE A 229 7.00 -8.56 -10.39
CA ILE A 229 5.76 -9.16 -10.88
C ILE A 229 6.04 -10.51 -11.54
N GLU A 230 7.07 -10.62 -12.38
CA GLU A 230 7.47 -11.88 -13.03
C GLU A 230 7.87 -12.96 -12.00
N ILE A 231 8.54 -12.55 -10.92
CA ILE A 231 8.85 -13.45 -9.81
C ILE A 231 7.56 -13.92 -9.13
N ALA A 232 6.62 -13.01 -8.87
CA ALA A 232 5.32 -13.37 -8.28
C ALA A 232 4.49 -14.30 -9.18
N ASP A 233 4.58 -14.16 -10.51
CA ASP A 233 3.93 -15.09 -11.47
C ASP A 233 4.56 -16.48 -11.46
N SER A 234 5.75 -16.64 -10.89
CA SER A 234 6.48 -17.92 -10.85
C SER A 234 6.26 -18.73 -9.56
N ILE A 235 5.56 -18.14 -8.57
CA ILE A 235 5.19 -18.77 -7.29
C ILE A 235 3.80 -19.40 -7.41
#